data_43e8c0695acd51dd212329ef9e403687
#
_entry.id   43e8c0695acd51dd212329ef9e403687
#
_cell.length_a   1.000
_cell.length_b   1.000
_cell.length_c   1.000
_cell.angle_alpha   90.00
_cell.angle_beta   90.00
_cell.angle_gamma   90.00
#
_symmetry.space_group_name_H-M   'P 1'
#
loop_
_entity.id
_entity.type
_entity.pdbx_description
1 polymer ?
#
loop_
_entity_poly.entity_id
_entity_poly.type
_entity_poly.pdbx_seq_one_letter_code
_entity_poly.pdbx_strand_id
1 'polypeptide(L)'
;MASTTPSKLLENAMKYADQPALSTPSVDGWVTETWAEVAECVMDIARALVGLDFNHGDKLSLYSYNCKEWYGGYLAAQMVGGAGVGVYHTSSAEEVEWVVSNSESKVVFVGNNPMAAGDNSKMPQHRLMEVIDALDKVEHVVLLPGVGGVEHAKLMTWNTFIGHGSSIETATLHERMGALTEEDTSALIYTSGTTGNPKGVELTHGNFNFEVKAADFAFTFHQGERYVSWLPLAHVFGQLIDNHYWVDKGLHMYVADNPLNVVDLAKEVQPHLFIGVPRIYEKLYSNVRAAIDGKAILRIGLKLPLLSGIFRKILKKKTGMKACRFAVTGAAPINPDILELFQSLGIPIFEGYGMTEDTAGATLNYAEQNRVGTVGTVFPGTEMKVADDGELLIRGPHVMKGYYKNQTATDEVLKDDWLYTGDVGTIDGDGFVKI
;
A
#
# COMPACT_ATOMS: atom_id res chain seq x y z
N MET A 1 -13.72 21.38 4.85
CA MET A 1 -12.53 20.79 4.24
C MET A 1 -12.90 19.42 3.70
N ALA A 2 -12.38 19.06 2.53
CA ALA A 2 -12.51 17.68 2.06
C ALA A 2 -11.88 16.72 3.09
N SER A 3 -12.47 15.55 3.26
CA SER A 3 -11.87 14.49 4.07
C SER A 3 -10.75 13.88 3.24
N THR A 4 -9.50 14.25 3.53
CA THR A 4 -8.31 13.69 2.86
C THR A 4 -7.46 12.93 3.86
N THR A 5 -6.59 12.04 3.41
CA THR A 5 -5.70 11.30 4.31
C THR A 5 -4.80 12.23 5.15
N PRO A 6 -4.22 13.33 4.59
CA PRO A 6 -3.50 14.30 5.42
C PRO A 6 -4.35 14.97 6.49
N SER A 7 -5.62 15.32 6.20
CA SER A 7 -6.50 15.91 7.21
C SER A 7 -6.79 14.90 8.34
N LYS A 8 -6.96 13.63 8.00
CA LYS A 8 -7.16 12.55 8.96
C LYS A 8 -5.94 12.29 9.83
N LEU A 9 -4.72 12.42 9.25
CA LEU A 9 -3.47 12.34 10.01
C LEU A 9 -3.43 13.40 11.12
N LEU A 10 -3.78 14.66 10.81
CA LEU A 10 -3.81 15.72 11.81
C LEU A 10 -4.90 15.50 12.86
N GLU A 11 -6.06 14.96 12.49
CA GLU A 11 -7.08 14.53 13.47
C GLU A 11 -6.54 13.47 14.44
N ASN A 12 -5.79 12.47 13.93
CA ASN A 12 -5.16 11.45 14.77
C ASN A 12 -4.09 12.06 15.69
N ALA A 13 -3.27 12.99 15.19
CA ALA A 13 -2.28 13.69 15.99
C ALA A 13 -2.90 14.48 17.15
N MET A 14 -4.11 15.03 16.95
CA MET A 14 -4.85 15.70 18.03
C MET A 14 -5.50 14.71 19.00
N LYS A 15 -6.11 13.63 18.47
CA LYS A 15 -6.94 12.71 19.26
C LYS A 15 -6.13 11.64 19.98
N TYR A 16 -5.03 11.20 19.36
CA TYR A 16 -4.19 10.07 19.79
C TYR A 16 -2.71 10.47 19.91
N ALA A 17 -2.43 11.73 20.30
CA ALA A 17 -1.10 12.35 20.26
C ALA A 17 0.03 11.40 20.72
N ASP A 18 -0.11 10.83 21.90
CA ASP A 18 0.91 10.00 22.55
C ASP A 18 0.77 8.49 22.27
N GLN A 19 -0.16 8.10 21.37
CA GLN A 19 -0.34 6.70 21.03
C GLN A 19 0.62 6.29 19.90
N PRO A 20 1.14 5.05 19.93
CA PRO A 20 2.00 4.52 18.87
C PRO A 20 1.31 4.55 17.51
N ALA A 21 1.99 5.07 16.50
CA ALA A 21 1.53 5.13 15.12
C ALA A 21 2.42 4.30 14.18
N LEU A 22 3.73 4.47 14.28
CA LEU A 22 4.71 3.90 13.37
C LEU A 22 5.89 3.31 14.14
N SER A 23 6.27 2.07 13.84
CA SER A 23 7.50 1.45 14.34
C SER A 23 8.41 1.07 13.19
N THR A 24 9.64 1.57 13.21
CA THR A 24 10.69 1.23 12.26
C THR A 24 11.78 0.41 12.93
N PRO A 25 12.42 -0.55 12.23
CA PRO A 25 13.48 -1.36 12.81
C PRO A 25 14.74 -0.53 13.09
N SER A 26 15.41 -0.87 14.18
CA SER A 26 16.72 -0.31 14.56
C SER A 26 17.65 -1.42 15.04
N VAL A 27 18.92 -1.08 15.32
CA VAL A 27 19.91 -2.03 15.84
C VAL A 27 19.47 -2.63 17.19
N ASP A 28 18.78 -1.84 18.01
CA ASP A 28 18.35 -2.22 19.36
C ASP A 28 16.88 -2.67 19.44
N GLY A 29 16.24 -2.94 18.30
CA GLY A 29 14.85 -3.36 18.20
C GLY A 29 13.99 -2.38 17.38
N TRP A 30 12.94 -1.81 17.99
CA TRP A 30 12.02 -0.90 17.31
C TRP A 30 12.17 0.54 17.81
N VAL A 31 12.23 1.48 16.89
CA VAL A 31 11.97 2.90 17.17
C VAL A 31 10.50 3.15 16.86
N THR A 32 9.75 3.57 17.87
CA THR A 32 8.31 3.80 17.75
C THR A 32 8.03 5.30 17.83
N GLU A 33 7.36 5.82 16.82
CA GLU A 33 6.88 7.18 16.73
C GLU A 33 5.37 7.23 17.03
N THR A 34 4.97 8.24 17.76
CA THR A 34 3.57 8.53 18.10
C THR A 34 2.85 9.22 16.93
N TRP A 35 1.52 9.33 17.00
CA TRP A 35 0.76 10.07 15.99
C TRP A 35 1.16 11.54 15.90
N ALA A 36 1.52 12.18 17.02
CA ALA A 36 2.00 13.55 17.03
C ALA A 36 3.36 13.68 16.32
N GLU A 37 4.30 12.77 16.59
CA GLU A 37 5.63 12.77 15.97
C GLU A 37 5.56 12.46 14.46
N VAL A 38 4.70 11.52 14.05
CA VAL A 38 4.48 11.22 12.63
C VAL A 38 3.88 12.44 11.91
N ALA A 39 2.89 13.10 12.49
CA ALA A 39 2.26 14.28 11.88
C ALA A 39 3.27 15.44 11.76
N GLU A 40 4.09 15.69 12.78
CA GLU A 40 5.12 16.73 12.70
C GLU A 40 6.17 16.41 11.63
N CYS A 41 6.61 15.16 11.53
CA CYS A 41 7.51 14.72 10.45
C CYS A 41 6.90 14.98 9.06
N VAL A 42 5.62 14.66 8.86
CA VAL A 42 4.92 14.92 7.59
C VAL A 42 4.82 16.42 7.32
N MET A 43 4.52 17.24 8.34
CA MET A 43 4.47 18.69 8.20
C MET A 43 5.85 19.29 7.87
N ASP A 44 6.94 18.78 8.44
CA ASP A 44 8.30 19.23 8.11
C ASP A 44 8.65 18.93 6.65
N ILE A 45 8.31 17.74 6.16
CA ILE A 45 8.47 17.39 4.74
C ILE A 45 7.61 18.29 3.86
N ALA A 46 6.37 18.55 4.26
CA ALA A 46 5.45 19.42 3.53
C ALA A 46 5.97 20.87 3.45
N ARG A 47 6.50 21.43 4.56
CA ARG A 47 7.17 22.72 4.57
C ARG A 47 8.36 22.75 3.61
N ALA A 48 9.18 21.68 3.62
CA ALA A 48 10.34 21.59 2.73
C ALA A 48 9.94 21.52 1.25
N LEU A 49 8.88 20.78 0.91
CA LEU A 49 8.33 20.76 -0.45
C LEU A 49 7.85 22.17 -0.87
N VAL A 50 7.13 22.88 -0.01
CA VAL A 50 6.72 24.29 -0.28
C VAL A 50 7.95 25.18 -0.48
N GLY A 51 9.01 25.01 0.32
CA GLY A 51 10.26 25.75 0.20
C GLY A 51 11.04 25.46 -1.09
N LEU A 52 10.74 24.36 -1.78
CA LEU A 52 11.21 24.00 -3.11
C LEU A 52 10.23 24.40 -4.23
N ASP A 53 9.30 25.33 -3.98
CA ASP A 53 8.26 25.74 -4.93
C ASP A 53 7.36 24.59 -5.42
N PHE A 54 7.20 23.53 -4.63
CA PHE A 54 6.28 22.45 -4.95
C PHE A 54 4.84 22.95 -4.82
N ASN A 55 4.09 22.91 -5.91
CA ASN A 55 2.78 23.53 -6.04
C ASN A 55 1.66 22.50 -6.20
N HIS A 56 0.41 22.96 -6.15
CA HIS A 56 -0.76 22.14 -6.45
C HIS A 56 -0.63 21.50 -7.84
N GLY A 57 -0.88 20.20 -7.89
CA GLY A 57 -0.74 19.40 -9.11
C GLY A 57 0.69 18.90 -9.42
N ASP A 58 1.73 19.35 -8.69
CA ASP A 58 3.09 18.79 -8.84
C ASP A 58 3.15 17.34 -8.34
N LYS A 59 4.15 16.58 -8.79
CA LYS A 59 4.34 15.17 -8.42
C LYS A 59 5.68 14.96 -7.74
N LEU A 60 5.63 14.11 -6.69
CA LEU A 60 6.78 13.60 -5.97
C LEU A 60 6.97 12.12 -6.30
N SER A 61 8.04 11.78 -7.03
CA SER A 61 8.41 10.38 -7.21
C SER A 61 9.12 9.83 -5.98
N LEU A 62 8.72 8.64 -5.56
CA LEU A 62 9.22 7.94 -4.38
C LEU A 62 9.89 6.64 -4.82
N TYR A 63 11.21 6.68 -5.01
CA TYR A 63 12.02 5.58 -5.50
C TYR A 63 12.80 4.93 -4.36
N SER A 64 12.12 4.11 -3.57
CA SER A 64 12.68 3.43 -2.40
C SER A 64 11.83 2.22 -2.04
N TYR A 65 12.42 1.29 -1.29
CA TYR A 65 11.64 0.35 -0.49
C TYR A 65 10.98 1.08 0.70
N ASN A 66 10.02 0.41 1.34
CA ASN A 66 9.23 0.97 2.44
C ASN A 66 10.13 1.54 3.56
N CYS A 67 9.95 2.79 3.88
CA CYS A 67 10.62 3.49 4.98
C CYS A 67 9.76 4.69 5.42
N LYS A 68 10.04 5.25 6.59
CA LYS A 68 9.24 6.36 7.13
C LYS A 68 9.21 7.59 6.23
N GLU A 69 10.33 7.86 5.55
CA GLU A 69 10.45 8.99 4.63
C GLU A 69 9.58 8.80 3.38
N TRP A 70 9.34 7.54 2.98
CA TRP A 70 8.41 7.23 1.89
C TRP A 70 6.97 7.59 2.28
N TYR A 71 6.51 7.12 3.45
CA TYR A 71 5.16 7.45 3.96
C TYR A 71 5.01 8.96 4.20
N GLY A 72 6.04 9.55 4.82
CA GLY A 72 6.09 10.98 5.09
C GLY A 72 6.03 11.83 3.82
N GLY A 73 6.82 11.47 2.80
CA GLY A 73 6.84 12.15 1.51
C GLY A 73 5.52 12.05 0.75
N TYR A 74 4.93 10.85 0.74
CA TYR A 74 3.64 10.62 0.11
C TYR A 74 2.53 11.48 0.72
N LEU A 75 2.40 11.45 2.05
CA LEU A 75 1.38 12.23 2.77
C LEU A 75 1.66 13.74 2.70
N ALA A 76 2.93 14.16 2.71
CA ALA A 76 3.33 15.56 2.58
C ALA A 76 3.02 16.12 1.19
N ALA A 77 3.29 15.37 0.12
CA ALA A 77 2.93 15.78 -1.23
C ALA A 77 1.41 16.02 -1.35
N GLN A 78 0.60 15.11 -0.81
CA GLN A 78 -0.85 15.28 -0.77
C GLN A 78 -1.28 16.48 0.09
N MET A 79 -0.64 16.71 1.24
CA MET A 79 -0.96 17.82 2.14
C MET A 79 -0.83 19.18 1.45
N VAL A 80 0.10 19.31 0.51
CA VAL A 80 0.36 20.56 -0.22
C VAL A 80 -0.31 20.62 -1.59
N GLY A 81 -1.17 19.65 -1.92
CA GLY A 81 -1.96 19.60 -3.15
C GLY A 81 -1.31 18.89 -4.32
N GLY A 82 -0.21 18.18 -4.10
CA GLY A 82 0.42 17.36 -5.11
C GLY A 82 0.05 15.88 -5.01
N ALA A 83 0.68 15.06 -5.84
CA ALA A 83 0.47 13.62 -5.87
C ALA A 83 1.77 12.83 -5.66
N GLY A 84 1.65 11.68 -4.96
CA GLY A 84 2.72 10.71 -4.84
C GLY A 84 2.81 9.78 -6.05
N VAL A 85 4.03 9.49 -6.50
CA VAL A 85 4.31 8.56 -7.61
C VAL A 85 5.25 7.48 -7.10
N GLY A 86 4.72 6.29 -6.86
CA GLY A 86 5.53 5.16 -6.42
C GLY A 86 6.37 4.59 -7.55
N VAL A 87 7.68 4.52 -7.36
CA VAL A 87 8.62 3.81 -8.26
C VAL A 87 9.13 2.56 -7.54
N TYR A 88 8.99 1.39 -8.17
CA TYR A 88 9.47 0.16 -7.56
C TYR A 88 10.98 0.23 -7.31
N HIS A 89 11.41 -0.03 -6.08
CA HIS A 89 12.83 -0.04 -5.71
C HIS A 89 13.68 -1.00 -6.53
N THR A 90 13.04 -1.92 -7.25
CA THR A 90 13.67 -2.89 -8.16
C THR A 90 13.67 -2.47 -9.62
N SER A 91 13.00 -1.36 -9.98
CA SER A 91 12.90 -0.88 -11.36
C SER A 91 14.26 -0.65 -12.02
N SER A 92 14.38 -0.97 -13.30
CA SER A 92 15.54 -0.65 -14.13
C SER A 92 15.67 0.86 -14.35
N ALA A 93 16.82 1.32 -14.82
CA ALA A 93 17.02 2.73 -15.16
C ALA A 93 16.00 3.23 -16.19
N GLU A 94 15.71 2.42 -17.24
CA GLU A 94 14.72 2.72 -18.28
C GLU A 94 13.29 2.84 -17.73
N GLU A 95 12.92 1.94 -16.81
CA GLU A 95 11.60 2.04 -16.13
C GLU A 95 11.51 3.28 -15.25
N VAL A 96 12.58 3.64 -14.55
CA VAL A 96 12.66 4.86 -13.73
C VAL A 96 12.54 6.09 -14.63
N GLU A 97 13.30 6.15 -15.72
CA GLU A 97 13.21 7.24 -16.71
C GLU A 97 11.78 7.41 -17.20
N TRP A 98 11.13 6.31 -17.61
CA TRP A 98 9.76 6.35 -18.10
C TRP A 98 8.78 6.86 -17.05
N VAL A 99 8.78 6.28 -15.85
CA VAL A 99 7.82 6.64 -14.80
C VAL A 99 7.99 8.10 -14.37
N VAL A 100 9.22 8.53 -14.11
CA VAL A 100 9.53 9.89 -13.65
C VAL A 100 9.27 10.94 -14.72
N SER A 101 9.61 10.66 -16.00
CA SER A 101 9.36 11.57 -17.10
C SER A 101 7.87 11.66 -17.43
N ASN A 102 7.17 10.53 -17.53
CA ASN A 102 5.74 10.50 -17.87
C ASN A 102 4.88 11.16 -16.79
N SER A 103 5.20 10.93 -15.51
CA SER A 103 4.53 11.59 -14.39
C SER A 103 4.84 13.09 -14.28
N GLU A 104 5.87 13.58 -14.98
CA GLU A 104 6.40 14.94 -14.84
C GLU A 104 6.75 15.27 -13.39
N SER A 105 7.37 14.33 -12.69
CA SER A 105 7.74 14.53 -11.30
C SER A 105 8.77 15.67 -11.17
N LYS A 106 8.47 16.62 -10.29
CA LYS A 106 9.32 17.76 -9.99
C LYS A 106 10.41 17.43 -8.99
N VAL A 107 10.05 16.58 -8.00
CA VAL A 107 10.96 16.13 -6.94
C VAL A 107 11.01 14.61 -6.95
N VAL A 108 12.19 14.04 -6.70
CA VAL A 108 12.39 12.60 -6.57
C VAL A 108 13.05 12.30 -5.22
N PHE A 109 12.42 11.49 -4.39
CA PHE A 109 13.04 10.91 -3.21
C PHE A 109 13.68 9.58 -3.58
N VAL A 110 14.95 9.40 -3.22
CA VAL A 110 15.74 8.21 -3.54
C VAL A 110 16.22 7.53 -2.28
N GLY A 111 15.78 6.31 -2.10
CA GLY A 111 16.05 5.54 -0.89
C GLY A 111 16.81 4.25 -1.16
N ASN A 112 16.42 3.21 -0.44
CA ASN A 112 17.13 1.94 -0.40
C ASN A 112 16.42 0.83 -1.18
N ASN A 113 17.20 -0.19 -1.55
CA ASN A 113 16.74 -1.47 -2.07
C ASN A 113 17.33 -2.62 -1.25
N PRO A 114 16.59 -3.17 -0.27
CA PRO A 114 17.09 -4.25 0.58
C PRO A 114 17.34 -5.55 -0.20
N MET A 115 16.81 -5.66 -1.42
CA MET A 115 17.01 -6.81 -2.30
C MET A 115 18.30 -6.72 -3.12
N ALA A 116 18.99 -5.57 -3.10
CA ALA A 116 20.23 -5.39 -3.86
C ALA A 116 21.40 -6.24 -3.36
N ALA A 117 21.36 -6.68 -2.09
CA ALA A 117 22.35 -7.60 -1.48
C ALA A 117 23.82 -7.19 -1.68
N GLY A 118 24.11 -5.88 -1.62
CA GLY A 118 25.46 -5.31 -1.83
C GLY A 118 25.84 -5.07 -3.30
N ASP A 119 24.94 -5.34 -4.23
CA ASP A 119 25.10 -5.02 -5.65
C ASP A 119 24.70 -3.55 -5.91
N ASN A 120 25.70 -2.67 -5.97
CA ASN A 120 25.48 -1.24 -6.17
C ASN A 120 24.71 -0.92 -7.47
N SER A 121 24.86 -1.73 -8.53
CA SER A 121 24.14 -1.52 -9.78
C SER A 121 22.62 -1.68 -9.66
N LYS A 122 22.15 -2.27 -8.56
CA LYS A 122 20.72 -2.44 -8.24
C LYS A 122 20.20 -1.43 -7.23
N MET A 123 21.04 -0.53 -6.76
CA MET A 123 20.62 0.51 -5.82
C MET A 123 19.91 1.64 -6.57
N PRO A 124 18.80 2.16 -6.01
CA PRO A 124 18.00 3.22 -6.65
C PRO A 124 18.80 4.44 -7.09
N GLN A 125 19.73 4.92 -6.24
CA GLN A 125 20.52 6.10 -6.56
C GLN A 125 21.43 5.88 -7.78
N HIS A 126 22.02 4.70 -7.94
CA HIS A 126 22.89 4.44 -9.09
C HIS A 126 22.08 4.34 -10.40
N ARG A 127 20.94 3.64 -10.39
CA ARG A 127 20.05 3.55 -11.56
C ARG A 127 19.47 4.90 -11.97
N LEU A 128 19.11 5.75 -10.98
CA LEU A 128 18.63 7.10 -11.28
C LEU A 128 19.72 7.93 -11.94
N MET A 129 21.01 7.79 -11.51
CA MET A 129 22.11 8.52 -12.13
C MET A 129 22.38 8.14 -13.59
N GLU A 130 22.01 6.94 -14.02
CA GLU A 130 22.13 6.53 -15.43
C GLU A 130 21.21 7.35 -16.36
N VAL A 131 20.12 7.92 -15.82
CA VAL A 131 19.06 8.59 -16.61
C VAL A 131 18.77 10.02 -16.17
N ILE A 132 19.44 10.53 -15.14
CA ILE A 132 19.12 11.83 -14.51
C ILE A 132 19.16 13.02 -15.47
N ASP A 133 20.05 12.99 -16.46
CA ASP A 133 20.18 14.04 -17.45
C ASP A 133 19.02 14.06 -18.48
N ALA A 134 18.31 12.94 -18.63
CA ALA A 134 17.11 12.83 -19.46
C ALA A 134 15.84 13.28 -18.72
N LEU A 135 15.89 13.47 -17.41
CA LEU A 135 14.74 13.86 -16.58
C LEU A 135 14.57 15.39 -16.53
N ASP A 136 14.09 15.97 -17.62
CA ASP A 136 14.00 17.43 -17.79
C ASP A 136 13.12 18.14 -16.76
N LYS A 137 12.06 17.47 -16.28
CA LYS A 137 11.10 18.03 -15.31
C LYS A 137 11.56 17.93 -13.87
N VAL A 138 12.53 17.05 -13.58
CA VAL A 138 13.07 16.90 -12.24
C VAL A 138 13.97 18.08 -11.91
N GLU A 139 13.55 18.86 -10.92
CA GLU A 139 14.33 19.98 -10.40
C GLU A 139 15.21 19.56 -9.23
N HIS A 140 14.71 18.66 -8.38
CA HIS A 140 15.36 18.24 -7.15
C HIS A 140 15.32 16.72 -6.95
N VAL A 141 16.45 16.17 -6.53
CA VAL A 141 16.57 14.78 -6.09
C VAL A 141 17.05 14.77 -4.65
N VAL A 142 16.26 14.17 -3.77
CA VAL A 142 16.55 14.10 -2.33
C VAL A 142 17.03 12.70 -1.98
N LEU A 143 18.25 12.59 -1.52
CA LEU A 143 18.79 11.34 -0.98
C LEU A 143 18.27 11.12 0.43
N LEU A 144 17.53 10.04 0.62
CA LEU A 144 17.00 9.66 1.93
C LEU A 144 18.12 9.30 2.92
N PRO A 145 17.85 9.33 4.24
CA PRO A 145 18.87 9.01 5.25
C PRO A 145 19.58 7.68 4.98
N GLY A 146 20.91 7.71 5.02
CA GLY A 146 21.76 6.54 4.77
C GLY A 146 22.09 6.27 3.29
N VAL A 147 21.50 7.03 2.35
CA VAL A 147 21.81 6.93 0.92
C VAL A 147 22.92 7.92 0.55
N GLY A 148 23.86 7.47 -0.27
CA GLY A 148 24.99 8.29 -0.72
C GLY A 148 25.77 7.61 -1.85
N GLY A 149 27.02 8.10 -2.09
CA GLY A 149 27.93 7.52 -3.09
C GLY A 149 27.63 7.94 -4.53
N VAL A 150 26.83 9.00 -4.72
CA VAL A 150 26.52 9.63 -6.02
C VAL A 150 26.58 11.15 -5.89
N GLU A 151 26.90 11.83 -6.99
CA GLU A 151 27.00 13.30 -7.06
C GLU A 151 26.35 13.80 -8.35
N HIS A 152 25.52 14.83 -8.24
CA HIS A 152 24.91 15.53 -9.36
C HIS A 152 24.36 16.90 -8.88
N ALA A 153 24.24 17.86 -9.79
CA ALA A 153 23.78 19.23 -9.45
C ALA A 153 22.33 19.29 -8.89
N LYS A 154 21.46 18.35 -9.27
CA LYS A 154 20.07 18.25 -8.79
C LYS A 154 19.97 17.55 -7.41
N LEU A 155 21.05 16.94 -6.90
CA LEU A 155 21.05 16.16 -5.67
C LEU A 155 21.18 17.02 -4.42
N MET A 156 20.43 16.66 -3.40
CA MET A 156 20.59 17.21 -2.05
C MET A 156 20.43 16.11 -0.99
N THR A 157 21.03 16.34 0.17
CA THR A 157 20.84 15.46 1.33
C THR A 157 19.47 15.69 1.97
N TRP A 158 19.01 14.70 2.75
CA TRP A 158 17.77 14.84 3.55
C TRP A 158 17.77 16.09 4.44
N ASN A 159 18.87 16.34 5.15
CA ASN A 159 18.97 17.49 6.04
C ASN A 159 18.92 18.83 5.29
N THR A 160 19.54 18.91 4.11
CA THR A 160 19.44 20.09 3.23
C THR A 160 18.01 20.29 2.77
N PHE A 161 17.33 19.21 2.35
CA PHE A 161 15.94 19.26 1.95
C PHE A 161 15.02 19.79 3.07
N ILE A 162 15.08 19.21 4.27
CA ILE A 162 14.28 19.66 5.42
C ILE A 162 14.55 21.14 5.75
N GLY A 163 15.81 21.59 5.60
CA GLY A 163 16.19 22.98 5.82
C GLY A 163 15.45 24.00 4.94
N HIS A 164 14.99 23.63 3.72
CA HIS A 164 14.18 24.49 2.86
C HIS A 164 12.83 24.87 3.48
N GLY A 165 12.31 24.06 4.41
CA GLY A 165 11.06 24.32 5.10
C GLY A 165 11.14 25.34 6.24
N SER A 166 12.34 25.76 6.66
CA SER A 166 12.56 26.55 7.89
C SER A 166 11.84 27.90 7.95
N SER A 167 11.56 28.50 6.81
CA SER A 167 10.83 29.78 6.70
C SER A 167 9.33 29.65 6.40
N ILE A 168 8.84 28.42 6.22
CA ILE A 168 7.46 28.16 5.85
C ILE A 168 6.61 28.01 7.11
N GLU A 169 5.60 28.85 7.24
CA GLU A 169 4.67 28.84 8.38
C GLU A 169 3.67 27.70 8.26
N THR A 170 3.28 27.14 9.40
CA THR A 170 2.23 26.08 9.46
C THR A 170 0.90 26.55 8.86
N ALA A 171 0.58 27.85 8.95
CA ALA A 171 -0.62 28.43 8.34
C ALA A 171 -0.69 28.19 6.83
N THR A 172 0.47 28.22 6.13
CA THR A 172 0.55 27.93 4.68
C THR A 172 0.13 26.48 4.38
N LEU A 173 0.50 25.51 5.21
CA LEU A 173 0.08 24.12 5.05
C LEU A 173 -1.42 23.97 5.25
N HIS A 174 -1.98 24.62 6.27
CA HIS A 174 -3.43 24.63 6.53
C HIS A 174 -4.22 25.26 5.39
N GLU A 175 -3.73 26.34 4.81
CA GLU A 175 -4.34 26.99 3.65
C GLU A 175 -4.36 26.05 2.45
N ARG A 176 -3.22 25.44 2.09
CA ARG A 176 -3.11 24.48 0.97
C ARG A 176 -4.01 23.27 1.17
N MET A 177 -3.99 22.68 2.36
CA MET A 177 -4.85 21.56 2.73
C MET A 177 -6.35 21.94 2.66
N GLY A 178 -6.68 23.17 3.08
CA GLY A 178 -8.05 23.67 3.03
C GLY A 178 -8.61 23.87 1.62
N ALA A 179 -7.73 23.99 0.62
CA ALA A 179 -8.08 24.11 -0.79
C ALA A 179 -8.28 22.76 -1.50
N LEU A 180 -7.91 21.63 -0.85
CA LEU A 180 -8.05 20.31 -1.44
C LEU A 180 -9.50 19.89 -1.61
N THR A 181 -9.76 19.15 -2.68
CA THR A 181 -11.04 18.53 -3.01
C THR A 181 -10.88 17.01 -3.15
N GLU A 182 -11.98 16.27 -3.18
CA GLU A 182 -11.95 14.83 -3.44
C GLU A 182 -11.54 14.48 -4.88
N GLU A 183 -11.65 15.44 -5.81
CA GLU A 183 -11.28 15.29 -7.22
C GLU A 183 -9.77 15.49 -7.49
N ASP A 184 -9.04 16.05 -6.52
CA ASP A 184 -7.60 16.25 -6.66
C ASP A 184 -6.87 14.92 -6.69
N THR A 185 -5.87 14.84 -7.57
CA THR A 185 -5.05 13.64 -7.74
C THR A 185 -4.21 13.38 -6.49
N SER A 186 -4.44 12.24 -5.87
CA SER A 186 -3.73 11.77 -4.68
C SER A 186 -2.49 10.95 -5.05
N ALA A 187 -2.59 10.12 -6.10
CA ALA A 187 -1.51 9.26 -6.56
C ALA A 187 -1.53 9.02 -8.06
N LEU A 188 -0.34 8.80 -8.63
CA LEU A 188 -0.16 8.12 -9.91
C LEU A 188 0.50 6.76 -9.65
N ILE A 189 -0.17 5.69 -10.07
CA ILE A 189 0.32 4.33 -9.87
C ILE A 189 0.56 3.68 -11.23
N TYR A 190 1.80 3.30 -11.50
CA TYR A 190 2.19 2.74 -12.77
C TYR A 190 2.02 1.24 -12.80
N THR A 191 1.21 0.77 -13.77
CA THR A 191 0.94 -0.65 -14.00
C THR A 191 1.62 -1.11 -15.28
N SER A 192 2.24 -2.31 -15.24
CA SER A 192 2.76 -2.96 -16.44
C SER A 192 1.58 -3.44 -17.28
N GLY A 193 1.30 -2.73 -18.37
CA GLY A 193 0.37 -3.23 -19.38
C GLY A 193 0.95 -4.47 -20.09
N THR A 194 0.09 -5.26 -20.70
CA THR A 194 0.49 -6.47 -21.48
C THR A 194 1.34 -6.13 -22.72
N THR A 195 1.33 -4.87 -23.15
CA THR A 195 2.09 -4.39 -24.32
C THR A 195 2.53 -2.95 -24.12
N GLY A 196 3.84 -2.69 -24.04
CA GLY A 196 4.42 -1.35 -24.02
C GLY A 196 4.83 -0.83 -22.63
N ASN A 197 5.04 0.47 -22.54
CA ASN A 197 5.44 1.14 -21.31
C ASN A 197 4.32 1.12 -20.27
N PRO A 198 4.65 1.08 -18.96
CA PRO A 198 3.68 1.16 -17.88
C PRO A 198 2.77 2.39 -18.00
N LYS A 199 1.47 2.20 -17.72
CA LYS A 199 0.48 3.28 -17.72
C LYS A 199 0.32 3.84 -16.31
N GLY A 200 0.30 5.17 -16.16
CA GLY A 200 0.06 5.84 -14.90
C GLY A 200 -1.45 5.94 -14.62
N VAL A 201 -1.95 5.13 -13.71
CA VAL A 201 -3.35 5.20 -13.24
C VAL A 201 -3.49 6.41 -12.33
N GLU A 202 -4.41 7.33 -12.66
CA GLU A 202 -4.66 8.54 -11.88
C GLU A 202 -5.77 8.30 -10.86
N LEU A 203 -5.38 8.27 -9.57
CA LEU A 203 -6.29 8.07 -8.44
C LEU A 203 -6.45 9.35 -7.63
N THR A 204 -7.69 9.67 -7.28
CA THR A 204 -8.06 10.86 -6.52
C THR A 204 -8.16 10.59 -5.02
N HIS A 205 -8.25 11.66 -4.21
CA HIS A 205 -8.58 11.51 -2.79
C HIS A 205 -9.94 10.84 -2.59
N GLY A 206 -10.91 11.11 -3.45
CA GLY A 206 -12.24 10.50 -3.42
C GLY A 206 -12.20 8.98 -3.64
N ASN A 207 -11.38 8.51 -4.59
CA ASN A 207 -11.22 7.08 -4.84
C ASN A 207 -10.74 6.35 -3.58
N PHE A 208 -9.66 6.82 -2.94
CA PHE A 208 -9.15 6.22 -1.72
C PHE A 208 -10.11 6.35 -0.53
N ASN A 209 -10.80 7.50 -0.39
CA ASN A 209 -11.80 7.69 0.66
C ASN A 209 -12.95 6.68 0.56
N PHE A 210 -13.40 6.39 -0.68
CA PHE A 210 -14.43 5.39 -0.92
C PHE A 210 -13.94 4.01 -0.49
N GLU A 211 -12.75 3.58 -0.94
CA GLU A 211 -12.19 2.26 -0.64
C GLU A 211 -12.02 2.02 0.87
N VAL A 212 -11.48 3.01 1.58
CA VAL A 212 -11.30 2.93 3.03
C VAL A 212 -12.64 2.76 3.77
N LYS A 213 -13.69 3.44 3.32
CA LYS A 213 -15.05 3.33 3.88
C LYS A 213 -15.76 2.04 3.43
N ALA A 214 -15.58 1.69 2.15
CA ALA A 214 -16.19 0.49 1.59
C ALA A 214 -15.73 -0.78 2.31
N ALA A 215 -14.47 -0.84 2.78
CA ALA A 215 -13.96 -1.98 3.53
C ALA A 215 -14.54 -2.13 4.95
N ASP A 216 -15.24 -1.11 5.49
CA ASP A 216 -15.80 -1.14 6.86
C ASP A 216 -16.92 -2.18 7.03
N PHE A 217 -17.56 -2.63 5.96
CA PHE A 217 -18.55 -3.70 6.04
C PHE A 217 -17.92 -5.04 6.46
N ALA A 218 -16.65 -5.26 6.09
CA ALA A 218 -15.93 -6.51 6.34
C ALA A 218 -15.04 -6.44 7.60
N PHE A 219 -14.55 -5.25 7.93
CA PHE A 219 -13.51 -5.09 8.95
C PHE A 219 -13.87 -3.99 9.94
N THR A 220 -13.85 -4.35 11.23
CA THR A 220 -13.94 -3.38 12.32
C THR A 220 -12.63 -3.35 13.08
N PHE A 221 -11.88 -2.24 12.97
CA PHE A 221 -10.63 -2.04 13.68
C PHE A 221 -10.78 -1.19 14.93
N HIS A 222 -9.88 -1.43 15.88
CA HIS A 222 -9.69 -0.58 17.04
C HIS A 222 -8.39 0.19 16.90
N GLN A 223 -8.39 1.42 17.38
CA GLN A 223 -7.19 2.25 17.41
C GLN A 223 -6.01 1.51 18.06
N GLY A 224 -4.82 1.61 17.46
CA GLY A 224 -3.60 0.94 17.93
C GLY A 224 -3.52 -0.56 17.62
N GLU A 225 -4.49 -1.15 16.91
CA GLU A 225 -4.32 -2.51 16.40
C GLU A 225 -3.14 -2.57 15.41
N ARG A 226 -2.32 -3.62 15.56
CA ARG A 226 -1.03 -3.75 14.87
C ARG A 226 -1.16 -4.44 13.53
N TYR A 227 -0.33 -3.99 12.60
CA TYR A 227 -0.07 -4.74 11.36
C TYR A 227 1.39 -4.54 10.90
N VAL A 228 1.83 -5.35 9.93
CA VAL A 228 3.17 -5.26 9.33
C VAL A 228 3.06 -4.75 7.91
N SER A 229 3.65 -3.59 7.64
CA SER A 229 3.83 -3.06 6.29
C SER A 229 5.02 -3.73 5.62
N TRP A 230 4.80 -4.35 4.47
CA TRP A 230 5.83 -5.07 3.71
C TRP A 230 5.55 -5.14 2.20
N LEU A 231 4.30 -4.88 1.79
CA LEU A 231 3.95 -4.80 0.37
C LEU A 231 4.64 -3.59 -0.25
N PRO A 232 5.10 -3.70 -1.50
CA PRO A 232 5.70 -2.54 -2.19
C PRO A 232 4.72 -1.37 -2.25
N LEU A 233 5.18 -0.19 -1.80
CA LEU A 233 4.37 1.03 -1.82
C LEU A 233 4.21 1.63 -3.23
N ALA A 234 4.94 1.14 -4.22
CA ALA A 234 4.68 1.43 -5.62
C ALA A 234 3.42 0.73 -6.16
N HIS A 235 2.86 -0.25 -5.42
CA HIS A 235 1.66 -0.99 -5.78
C HIS A 235 0.42 -0.43 -5.06
N VAL A 236 -0.72 -0.35 -5.75
CA VAL A 236 -1.97 0.22 -5.20
C VAL A 236 -2.40 -0.42 -3.89
N PHE A 237 -2.28 -1.74 -3.76
CA PHE A 237 -2.67 -2.46 -2.54
C PHE A 237 -1.81 -2.05 -1.35
N GLY A 238 -0.48 -1.89 -1.54
CA GLY A 238 0.41 -1.34 -0.52
C GLY A 238 0.04 0.10 -0.16
N GLN A 239 -0.20 0.96 -1.15
CA GLN A 239 -0.58 2.35 -0.90
C GLN A 239 -1.91 2.48 -0.16
N LEU A 240 -2.95 1.76 -0.58
CA LEU A 240 -4.26 1.80 0.08
C LEU A 240 -4.14 1.45 1.56
N ILE A 241 -3.45 0.36 1.89
CA ILE A 241 -3.38 -0.12 3.27
C ILE A 241 -2.42 0.73 4.11
N ASP A 242 -1.22 0.98 3.60
CA ASP A 242 -0.11 1.51 4.39
C ASP A 242 -0.14 3.05 4.50
N ASN A 243 -0.90 3.75 3.65
CA ASN A 243 -1.06 5.20 3.77
C ASN A 243 -2.49 5.58 4.16
N HIS A 244 -3.50 5.08 3.44
CA HIS A 244 -4.88 5.53 3.63
C HIS A 244 -5.59 4.79 4.75
N TYR A 245 -5.55 3.46 4.74
CA TYR A 245 -6.23 2.64 5.75
C TYR A 245 -5.57 2.77 7.13
N TRP A 246 -4.23 2.74 7.18
CA TRP A 246 -3.45 2.99 8.41
C TRP A 246 -3.88 4.27 9.12
N VAL A 247 -3.89 5.37 8.38
CA VAL A 247 -4.25 6.69 8.93
C VAL A 247 -5.72 6.75 9.32
N ASP A 248 -6.65 6.28 8.47
CA ASP A 248 -8.09 6.36 8.75
C ASP A 248 -8.47 5.55 9.99
N LYS A 249 -7.91 4.35 10.15
CA LYS A 249 -8.25 3.45 11.27
C LYS A 249 -7.40 3.67 12.53
N GLY A 250 -6.42 4.56 12.49
CA GLY A 250 -5.53 4.82 13.61
C GLY A 250 -4.73 3.58 14.06
N LEU A 251 -4.26 2.78 13.10
CA LEU A 251 -3.53 1.54 13.37
C LEU A 251 -2.09 1.82 13.83
N HIS A 252 -1.45 0.84 14.44
CA HIS A 252 -0.02 0.86 14.73
C HIS A 252 0.72 0.03 13.68
N MET A 253 1.44 0.70 12.79
CA MET A 253 2.18 0.09 11.69
C MET A 253 3.60 -0.28 12.11
N TYR A 254 4.03 -1.49 11.75
CA TYR A 254 5.41 -1.97 11.87
C TYR A 254 5.99 -2.13 10.47
N VAL A 255 7.04 -1.39 10.15
CA VAL A 255 7.65 -1.41 8.82
C VAL A 255 8.65 -2.55 8.73
N ALA A 256 8.51 -3.41 7.73
CA ALA A 256 9.51 -4.41 7.42
C ALA A 256 10.69 -3.74 6.69
N ASP A 257 11.90 -3.92 7.18
CA ASP A 257 13.14 -3.48 6.52
C ASP A 257 13.47 -4.30 5.26
N ASN A 258 12.95 -5.52 5.22
CA ASN A 258 13.12 -6.45 4.11
C ASN A 258 11.86 -7.32 3.94
N PRO A 259 11.26 -7.38 2.74
CA PRO A 259 10.04 -8.16 2.51
C PRO A 259 10.22 -9.67 2.77
N LEU A 260 11.45 -10.19 2.70
CA LEU A 260 11.74 -11.60 2.97
C LEU A 260 11.55 -11.96 4.45
N ASN A 261 11.62 -10.98 5.37
CA ASN A 261 11.54 -11.17 6.82
C ASN A 261 10.11 -11.10 7.36
N VAL A 262 9.10 -10.81 6.53
CA VAL A 262 7.73 -10.54 6.97
C VAL A 262 7.13 -11.64 7.86
N VAL A 263 7.44 -12.93 7.59
CA VAL A 263 6.93 -14.05 8.40
C VAL A 263 7.53 -14.06 9.80
N ASP A 264 8.81 -13.69 9.93
CA ASP A 264 9.48 -13.63 11.23
C ASP A 264 9.04 -12.39 12.01
N LEU A 265 8.88 -11.26 11.32
CA LEU A 265 8.28 -10.05 11.89
C LEU A 265 6.84 -10.28 12.36
N ALA A 266 6.03 -11.03 11.61
CA ALA A 266 4.68 -11.38 12.05
C ALA A 266 4.68 -12.22 13.35
N LYS A 267 5.69 -13.08 13.55
CA LYS A 267 5.84 -13.84 14.82
C LYS A 267 6.17 -12.93 16.01
N GLU A 268 6.94 -11.88 15.78
CA GLU A 268 7.31 -10.89 16.78
C GLU A 268 6.17 -9.93 17.08
N VAL A 269 5.64 -9.27 16.06
CA VAL A 269 4.60 -8.24 16.15
C VAL A 269 3.24 -8.80 16.55
N GLN A 270 2.90 -10.04 16.16
CA GLN A 270 1.58 -10.65 16.32
C GLN A 270 0.48 -9.72 15.82
N PRO A 271 0.41 -9.44 14.51
CA PRO A 271 -0.50 -8.46 13.94
C PRO A 271 -1.97 -8.86 14.08
N HIS A 272 -2.85 -7.85 14.15
CA HIS A 272 -4.30 -8.04 14.13
C HIS A 272 -4.84 -8.11 12.70
N LEU A 273 -4.18 -7.40 11.79
CA LEU A 273 -4.40 -7.44 10.35
C LEU A 273 -3.15 -8.02 9.69
N PHE A 274 -3.30 -9.07 8.87
CA PHE A 274 -2.23 -9.63 8.07
C PHE A 274 -2.64 -9.66 6.60
N ILE A 275 -1.98 -8.83 5.81
CA ILE A 275 -2.22 -8.74 4.38
C ILE A 275 -1.07 -9.39 3.64
N GLY A 276 -1.40 -10.23 2.66
CA GLY A 276 -0.39 -10.93 1.91
C GLY A 276 -0.86 -11.37 0.52
N VAL A 277 0.09 -11.48 -0.37
CA VAL A 277 -0.11 -12.16 -1.66
C VAL A 277 -0.06 -13.68 -1.44
N PRO A 278 -0.62 -14.51 -2.34
CA PRO A 278 -0.70 -15.97 -2.16
C PRO A 278 0.61 -16.63 -1.77
N ARG A 279 1.74 -16.19 -2.32
CA ARG A 279 3.07 -16.75 -2.04
C ARG A 279 3.48 -16.71 -0.56
N ILE A 280 3.06 -15.70 0.20
CA ILE A 280 3.32 -15.63 1.63
C ILE A 280 2.51 -16.69 2.38
N TYR A 281 1.26 -16.87 1.99
CA TYR A 281 0.39 -17.89 2.58
C TYR A 281 0.86 -19.31 2.23
N GLU A 282 1.41 -19.53 1.03
CA GLU A 282 2.07 -20.80 0.66
C GLU A 282 3.27 -21.11 1.57
N LYS A 283 4.10 -20.10 1.85
CA LYS A 283 5.23 -20.24 2.79
C LYS A 283 4.75 -20.58 4.20
N LEU A 284 3.71 -19.86 4.68
CA LEU A 284 3.10 -20.14 5.98
C LEU A 284 2.46 -21.54 6.02
N TYR A 285 1.75 -21.93 4.97
CA TYR A 285 1.15 -23.25 4.81
C TYR A 285 2.19 -24.36 4.90
N SER A 286 3.28 -24.23 4.15
CA SER A 286 4.38 -25.21 4.17
C SER A 286 4.99 -25.36 5.57
N ASN A 287 5.18 -24.23 6.28
CA ASN A 287 5.69 -24.24 7.65
C ASN A 287 4.71 -24.92 8.64
N VAL A 288 3.41 -24.67 8.49
CA VAL A 288 2.37 -25.30 9.31
C VAL A 288 2.29 -26.81 9.05
N ARG A 289 2.29 -27.21 7.77
CA ARG A 289 2.28 -28.62 7.37
C ARG A 289 3.50 -29.37 7.91
N ALA A 290 4.70 -28.83 7.72
CA ALA A 290 5.92 -29.42 8.27
C ALA A 290 5.86 -29.57 9.80
N ALA A 291 5.30 -28.61 10.52
CA ALA A 291 5.12 -28.69 11.96
C ALA A 291 4.10 -29.76 12.39
N ILE A 292 3.01 -29.96 11.62
CA ILE A 292 1.99 -30.98 11.89
C ILE A 292 2.53 -32.38 11.56
N ASP A 293 3.15 -32.55 10.39
CA ASP A 293 3.64 -33.83 9.92
C ASP A 293 4.87 -34.33 10.72
N GLY A 294 5.73 -33.39 11.13
CA GLY A 294 6.90 -33.68 11.95
C GLY A 294 6.60 -34.03 13.41
N LYS A 295 5.38 -33.85 13.91
CA LYS A 295 4.99 -34.06 15.31
C LYS A 295 3.67 -34.83 15.40
N ALA A 296 3.75 -36.17 15.61
CA ALA A 296 2.55 -37.01 15.76
C ALA A 296 1.56 -36.46 16.81
N ILE A 297 2.06 -35.84 17.88
CA ILE A 297 1.25 -35.23 18.93
C ILE A 297 0.38 -34.07 18.43
N LEU A 298 0.90 -33.25 17.50
CA LEU A 298 0.14 -32.15 16.86
C LEU A 298 -0.94 -32.72 15.94
N ARG A 299 -0.60 -33.71 15.14
CA ARG A 299 -1.52 -34.35 14.20
C ARG A 299 -2.68 -35.04 14.93
N ILE A 300 -2.40 -35.72 16.05
CA ILE A 300 -3.42 -36.39 16.86
C ILE A 300 -4.22 -35.34 17.65
N GLY A 301 -3.54 -34.39 18.28
CA GLY A 301 -4.17 -33.38 19.13
C GLY A 301 -5.14 -32.47 18.40
N LEU A 302 -4.87 -32.15 17.12
CA LEU A 302 -5.79 -31.38 16.28
C LEU A 302 -7.10 -32.13 15.96
N LYS A 303 -7.08 -33.48 15.97
CA LYS A 303 -8.26 -34.34 15.77
C LYS A 303 -9.08 -34.54 17.05
N LEU A 304 -8.53 -34.26 18.23
CA LEU A 304 -9.21 -34.46 19.51
C LEU A 304 -9.98 -33.18 19.89
N PRO A 305 -11.31 -33.21 20.03
CA PRO A 305 -12.13 -32.02 20.26
C PRO A 305 -11.67 -31.18 21.50
N LEU A 306 -11.31 -31.84 22.59
CA LEU A 306 -10.87 -31.18 23.82
C LEU A 306 -9.48 -30.56 23.74
N LEU A 307 -8.60 -31.04 22.87
CA LEU A 307 -7.20 -30.60 22.74
C LEU A 307 -6.98 -29.71 21.51
N SER A 308 -7.84 -29.78 20.52
CA SER A 308 -7.71 -29.03 19.24
C SER A 308 -7.54 -27.54 19.45
N GLY A 309 -8.28 -26.93 20.40
CA GLY A 309 -8.18 -25.51 20.74
C GLY A 309 -6.79 -25.10 21.25
N ILE A 310 -6.12 -25.97 22.04
CA ILE A 310 -4.77 -25.71 22.55
C ILE A 310 -3.76 -25.76 21.40
N PHE A 311 -3.85 -26.77 20.54
CA PHE A 311 -2.94 -26.94 19.42
C PHE A 311 -3.12 -25.85 18.36
N ARG A 312 -4.35 -25.43 18.09
CA ARG A 312 -4.63 -24.25 17.24
C ARG A 312 -3.96 -22.98 17.78
N LYS A 313 -4.09 -22.69 19.08
CA LYS A 313 -3.40 -21.54 19.71
C LYS A 313 -1.90 -21.58 19.58
N ILE A 314 -1.29 -22.78 19.72
CA ILE A 314 0.16 -22.98 19.53
C ILE A 314 0.56 -22.69 18.09
N LEU A 315 -0.19 -23.21 17.11
CA LEU A 315 0.11 -22.99 15.69
C LEU A 315 -0.09 -21.51 15.32
N LYS A 316 -1.19 -20.87 15.76
CA LYS A 316 -1.40 -19.42 15.59
C LYS A 316 -0.22 -18.60 16.11
N LYS A 317 0.28 -18.91 17.30
CA LYS A 317 1.46 -18.19 17.85
C LYS A 317 2.71 -18.41 17.01
N LYS A 318 2.96 -19.64 16.54
CA LYS A 318 4.13 -19.98 15.73
C LYS A 318 4.10 -19.38 14.33
N THR A 319 2.93 -19.12 13.77
CA THR A 319 2.76 -18.45 12.48
C THR A 319 2.72 -16.93 12.58
N GLY A 320 2.76 -16.38 13.80
CA GLY A 320 2.60 -14.93 14.00
C GLY A 320 1.15 -14.45 13.97
N MET A 321 0.18 -15.37 13.93
CA MET A 321 -1.23 -15.02 13.74
C MET A 321 -2.07 -15.22 15.02
N LYS A 322 -1.46 -15.15 16.21
CA LYS A 322 -2.20 -15.34 17.46
C LYS A 322 -3.23 -14.24 17.70
N ALA A 323 -2.87 -12.98 17.40
CA ALA A 323 -3.74 -11.83 17.53
C ALA A 323 -4.52 -11.54 16.24
N CYS A 324 -4.21 -12.23 15.12
CA CYS A 324 -4.79 -11.96 13.82
C CYS A 324 -6.32 -12.18 13.84
N ARG A 325 -7.03 -11.11 13.53
CA ARG A 325 -8.48 -11.08 13.36
C ARG A 325 -8.86 -11.14 11.90
N PHE A 326 -8.05 -10.50 11.07
CA PHE A 326 -8.28 -10.37 9.64
C PHE A 326 -7.02 -10.75 8.87
N ALA A 327 -7.11 -11.81 8.08
CA ALA A 327 -6.09 -12.22 7.12
C ALA A 327 -6.68 -12.04 5.71
N VAL A 328 -6.01 -11.28 4.85
CA VAL A 328 -6.51 -10.91 3.52
C VAL A 328 -5.51 -11.29 2.46
N THR A 329 -5.98 -11.84 1.36
CA THR A 329 -5.19 -12.13 0.17
C THR A 329 -5.84 -11.56 -1.08
N GLY A 330 -5.03 -11.18 -2.05
CA GLY A 330 -5.46 -10.65 -3.33
C GLY A 330 -4.30 -10.59 -4.33
N ALA A 331 -4.52 -9.92 -5.45
CA ALA A 331 -3.57 -9.71 -6.54
C ALA A 331 -3.19 -10.98 -7.34
N ALA A 332 -3.56 -12.17 -6.91
CA ALA A 332 -3.41 -13.43 -7.65
C ALA A 332 -4.27 -14.54 -7.02
N PRO A 333 -4.65 -15.58 -7.79
CA PRO A 333 -5.39 -16.74 -7.26
C PRO A 333 -4.61 -17.47 -6.17
N ILE A 334 -5.31 -17.93 -5.12
CA ILE A 334 -4.74 -18.74 -4.04
C ILE A 334 -5.26 -20.18 -4.11
N ASN A 335 -4.39 -21.15 -3.73
CA ASN A 335 -4.81 -22.54 -3.66
C ASN A 335 -5.86 -22.75 -2.54
N PRO A 336 -7.04 -23.33 -2.82
CA PRO A 336 -8.09 -23.61 -1.85
C PRO A 336 -7.63 -24.38 -0.62
N ASP A 337 -6.71 -25.34 -0.78
CA ASP A 337 -6.17 -26.14 0.34
C ASP A 337 -5.53 -25.27 1.43
N ILE A 338 -4.96 -24.12 1.03
CA ILE A 338 -4.38 -23.14 1.96
C ILE A 338 -5.49 -22.49 2.77
N LEU A 339 -6.54 -22.01 2.10
CA LEU A 339 -7.70 -21.37 2.74
C LEU A 339 -8.35 -22.31 3.74
N GLU A 340 -8.60 -23.57 3.34
CA GLU A 340 -9.20 -24.61 4.18
C GLU A 340 -8.35 -24.92 5.42
N LEU A 341 -7.03 -25.08 5.23
CA LEU A 341 -6.13 -25.32 6.36
C LEU A 341 -6.19 -24.17 7.37
N PHE A 342 -6.02 -22.93 6.92
CA PHE A 342 -6.04 -21.76 7.82
C PHE A 342 -7.41 -21.56 8.46
N GLN A 343 -8.50 -21.76 7.75
CA GLN A 343 -9.85 -21.77 8.30
C GLN A 343 -10.00 -22.85 9.40
N SER A 344 -9.47 -24.06 9.18
CA SER A 344 -9.47 -25.14 10.20
C SER A 344 -8.71 -24.77 11.46
N LEU A 345 -7.70 -23.89 11.36
CA LEU A 345 -6.95 -23.33 12.49
C LEU A 345 -7.66 -22.16 13.17
N GLY A 346 -8.78 -21.69 12.61
CA GLY A 346 -9.52 -20.52 13.07
C GLY A 346 -8.83 -19.20 12.69
N ILE A 347 -8.18 -19.17 11.53
CA ILE A 347 -7.61 -18.00 10.87
C ILE A 347 -8.17 -17.98 9.45
N PRO A 348 -9.41 -17.60 9.21
CA PRO A 348 -9.91 -17.50 7.85
C PRO A 348 -9.11 -16.46 7.07
N ILE A 349 -8.65 -16.84 5.88
CA ILE A 349 -8.03 -15.94 4.93
C ILE A 349 -9.12 -15.52 3.96
N PHE A 350 -9.33 -14.22 3.86
CA PHE A 350 -10.35 -13.63 2.99
C PHE A 350 -9.72 -13.26 1.65
N GLU A 351 -10.23 -13.83 0.59
CA GLU A 351 -9.79 -13.56 -0.77
C GLU A 351 -10.59 -12.39 -1.34
N GLY A 352 -9.90 -11.42 -1.94
CA GLY A 352 -10.49 -10.28 -2.62
C GLY A 352 -9.95 -10.11 -4.03
N TYR A 353 -10.70 -9.36 -4.84
CA TYR A 353 -10.33 -8.98 -6.18
C TYR A 353 -10.45 -7.47 -6.37
N GLY A 354 -9.52 -6.96 -7.13
CA GLY A 354 -9.44 -5.59 -7.60
C GLY A 354 -8.16 -5.37 -8.40
N MET A 355 -8.07 -4.24 -9.01
CA MET A 355 -6.95 -3.83 -9.86
C MET A 355 -6.52 -2.39 -9.51
N THR A 356 -5.51 -1.88 -10.15
CA THR A 356 -5.07 -0.50 -9.87
C THR A 356 -6.12 0.51 -10.30
N GLU A 357 -6.80 0.23 -11.40
CA GLU A 357 -7.81 1.07 -12.04
C GLU A 357 -9.12 1.18 -11.21
N ASP A 358 -9.31 0.30 -10.23
CA ASP A 358 -10.41 0.36 -9.27
C ASP A 358 -9.94 0.60 -7.82
N THR A 359 -8.76 1.19 -7.65
CA THR A 359 -8.18 1.56 -6.35
C THR A 359 -7.94 0.35 -5.42
N ALA A 360 -7.61 -0.82 -5.98
CA ALA A 360 -7.24 -2.07 -5.33
C ALA A 360 -8.38 -2.99 -4.92
N GLY A 361 -9.64 -2.58 -4.90
CA GLY A 361 -10.69 -3.45 -4.39
C GLY A 361 -12.08 -3.24 -4.99
N ALA A 362 -12.69 -4.31 -5.51
CA ALA A 362 -14.08 -4.32 -5.93
C ALA A 362 -14.90 -5.38 -5.20
N THR A 363 -14.25 -6.49 -4.78
CA THR A 363 -14.94 -7.60 -4.09
C THR A 363 -14.08 -8.16 -2.95
N LEU A 364 -14.72 -8.74 -1.96
CA LEU A 364 -14.05 -9.37 -0.83
C LEU A 364 -14.92 -10.47 -0.21
N ASN A 365 -14.28 -11.59 0.15
CA ASN A 365 -14.81 -12.52 1.13
C ASN A 365 -14.61 -11.93 2.53
N TYR A 366 -15.55 -12.12 3.46
CA TYR A 366 -15.46 -11.67 4.84
C TYR A 366 -16.15 -12.63 5.81
N ALA A 367 -16.07 -12.40 7.11
CA ALA A 367 -16.43 -13.39 8.12
C ALA A 367 -17.85 -13.95 7.97
N GLU A 368 -18.83 -13.10 7.63
CA GLU A 368 -20.23 -13.44 7.49
C GLU A 368 -20.57 -14.06 6.12
N GLN A 369 -19.74 -13.75 5.10
CA GLN A 369 -19.91 -14.22 3.73
C GLN A 369 -18.55 -14.65 3.15
N ASN A 370 -18.14 -15.87 3.43
CA ASN A 370 -16.87 -16.44 2.96
C ASN A 370 -17.14 -17.73 2.18
N ARG A 371 -16.77 -17.73 0.91
CA ARG A 371 -16.92 -18.90 0.01
C ARG A 371 -15.58 -19.18 -0.68
N VAL A 372 -14.89 -20.21 -0.24
CA VAL A 372 -13.62 -20.65 -0.84
C VAL A 372 -13.81 -20.94 -2.33
N GLY A 373 -12.89 -20.45 -3.15
CA GLY A 373 -12.93 -20.56 -4.61
C GLY A 373 -13.72 -19.44 -5.29
N THR A 374 -14.07 -18.39 -4.55
CA THR A 374 -14.60 -17.12 -5.06
C THR A 374 -13.81 -15.96 -4.48
N VAL A 375 -13.86 -14.81 -5.12
CA VAL A 375 -13.26 -13.57 -4.63
C VAL A 375 -14.23 -12.73 -3.79
N GLY A 376 -15.31 -13.34 -3.30
CA GLY A 376 -16.31 -12.73 -2.42
C GLY A 376 -17.42 -11.99 -3.16
N THR A 377 -18.06 -11.08 -2.43
CA THR A 377 -19.16 -10.24 -2.93
C THR A 377 -18.68 -8.81 -3.16
N VAL A 378 -19.41 -8.07 -3.98
CA VAL A 378 -19.11 -6.70 -4.37
C VAL A 378 -19.15 -5.75 -3.17
N PHE A 379 -18.26 -4.78 -3.10
CA PHE A 379 -18.23 -3.74 -2.06
C PHE A 379 -19.52 -2.91 -2.05
N PRO A 380 -20.00 -2.48 -0.88
CA PRO A 380 -21.11 -1.54 -0.79
C PRO A 380 -20.82 -0.24 -1.56
N GLY A 381 -21.71 0.12 -2.47
CA GLY A 381 -21.56 1.29 -3.35
C GLY A 381 -20.79 1.03 -4.64
N THR A 382 -20.31 -0.20 -4.85
CA THR A 382 -19.77 -0.69 -6.13
C THR A 382 -20.85 -1.44 -6.89
N GLU A 383 -20.89 -1.25 -8.19
CA GLU A 383 -21.69 -2.06 -9.10
C GLU A 383 -20.78 -2.93 -9.96
N MET A 384 -21.19 -4.18 -10.16
CA MET A 384 -20.48 -5.12 -11.03
C MET A 384 -21.46 -5.90 -11.88
N LYS A 385 -21.11 -6.13 -13.14
CA LYS A 385 -21.89 -6.98 -14.07
C LYS A 385 -20.95 -7.78 -14.96
N VAL A 386 -21.51 -8.81 -15.58
CA VAL A 386 -20.83 -9.63 -16.61
C VAL A 386 -21.35 -9.18 -17.97
N ALA A 387 -20.45 -8.84 -18.89
CA ALA A 387 -20.76 -8.53 -20.27
C ALA A 387 -21.07 -9.80 -21.09
N ASP A 388 -21.54 -9.63 -22.32
CA ASP A 388 -21.95 -10.75 -23.18
C ASP A 388 -20.80 -11.72 -23.53
N ASP A 389 -19.57 -11.22 -23.53
CA ASP A 389 -18.33 -11.98 -23.75
C ASP A 389 -17.75 -12.60 -22.47
N GLY A 390 -18.38 -12.36 -21.33
CA GLY A 390 -17.96 -12.86 -20.02
C GLY A 390 -17.02 -11.92 -19.25
N GLU A 391 -16.70 -10.74 -19.79
CA GLU A 391 -15.86 -9.75 -19.11
C GLU A 391 -16.59 -9.15 -17.90
N LEU A 392 -15.85 -8.96 -16.79
CA LEU A 392 -16.34 -8.23 -15.61
C LEU A 392 -16.24 -6.73 -15.84
N LEU A 393 -17.34 -6.03 -15.62
CA LEU A 393 -17.42 -4.58 -15.69
C LEU A 393 -17.70 -4.02 -14.30
N ILE A 394 -16.95 -2.96 -13.92
CA ILE A 394 -17.02 -2.32 -12.59
C ILE A 394 -17.46 -0.86 -12.74
N ARG A 395 -18.34 -0.40 -11.86
CA ARG A 395 -18.70 1.00 -11.73
C ARG A 395 -18.78 1.41 -10.26
N GLY A 396 -18.23 2.56 -9.93
CA GLY A 396 -18.28 3.10 -8.58
C GLY A 396 -17.30 4.24 -8.35
N PRO A 397 -17.36 4.92 -7.20
CA PRO A 397 -16.50 6.06 -6.88
C PRO A 397 -15.01 5.72 -6.73
N HIS A 398 -14.66 4.44 -6.65
CA HIS A 398 -13.29 3.94 -6.57
C HIS A 398 -12.63 3.74 -7.94
N VAL A 399 -13.40 3.83 -9.04
CA VAL A 399 -12.84 3.73 -10.38
C VAL A 399 -11.98 4.96 -10.67
N MET A 400 -10.81 4.73 -11.25
CA MET A 400 -9.82 5.75 -11.57
C MET A 400 -10.39 6.90 -12.41
N LYS A 401 -9.76 8.05 -12.35
CA LYS A 401 -10.04 9.18 -13.24
C LYS A 401 -9.67 8.87 -14.69
N GLY A 402 -8.63 8.07 -14.89
CA GLY A 402 -8.13 7.62 -16.19
C GLY A 402 -6.64 7.32 -16.16
N TYR A 403 -6.06 7.03 -17.32
CA TYR A 403 -4.62 6.92 -17.47
C TYR A 403 -4.00 8.30 -17.73
N TYR A 404 -3.10 8.72 -16.86
CA TYR A 404 -2.45 10.02 -16.93
C TYR A 404 -1.83 10.27 -18.29
N LYS A 405 -2.25 11.36 -18.96
CA LYS A 405 -1.82 11.75 -20.31
C LYS A 405 -2.03 10.68 -21.39
N ASN A 406 -2.96 9.78 -21.21
CA ASN A 406 -3.26 8.74 -22.18
C ASN A 406 -4.78 8.57 -22.37
N GLN A 407 -5.41 9.57 -22.99
CA GLN A 407 -6.86 9.57 -23.23
C GLN A 407 -7.29 8.38 -24.08
N THR A 408 -6.51 7.99 -25.10
CA THR A 408 -6.83 6.84 -25.96
C THR A 408 -6.96 5.56 -25.14
N ALA A 409 -5.98 5.27 -24.29
CA ALA A 409 -6.07 4.09 -23.42
C ALA A 409 -7.19 4.20 -22.36
N THR A 410 -7.51 5.41 -21.91
CA THR A 410 -8.63 5.66 -21.01
C THR A 410 -9.95 5.32 -21.69
N ASP A 411 -10.19 5.81 -22.92
CA ASP A 411 -11.41 5.56 -23.68
C ASP A 411 -11.58 4.09 -24.08
N GLU A 412 -10.49 3.32 -24.14
CA GLU A 412 -10.53 1.88 -24.38
C GLU A 412 -11.13 1.11 -23.19
N VAL A 413 -10.90 1.57 -21.94
CA VAL A 413 -11.32 0.83 -20.74
C VAL A 413 -12.44 1.52 -19.94
N LEU A 414 -12.65 2.83 -20.10
CA LEU A 414 -13.76 3.55 -19.47
C LEU A 414 -14.80 3.91 -20.51
N LYS A 415 -15.98 3.24 -20.47
CA LYS A 415 -17.08 3.45 -21.41
C LYS A 415 -18.40 3.50 -20.65
N ASP A 416 -19.20 4.55 -20.87
CA ASP A 416 -20.52 4.72 -20.26
C ASP A 416 -20.50 4.52 -18.72
N ASP A 417 -19.49 5.13 -18.05
CA ASP A 417 -19.20 5.03 -16.60
C ASP A 417 -18.82 3.61 -16.10
N TRP A 418 -18.54 2.68 -17.00
CA TRP A 418 -18.07 1.34 -16.66
C TRP A 418 -16.59 1.17 -16.96
N LEU A 419 -15.86 0.61 -15.99
CA LEU A 419 -14.51 0.12 -16.17
C LEU A 419 -14.57 -1.29 -16.77
N TYR A 420 -14.00 -1.46 -17.94
CA TYR A 420 -13.76 -2.74 -18.61
C TYR A 420 -12.46 -3.31 -18.07
N THR A 421 -12.56 -4.40 -17.30
CA THR A 421 -11.42 -4.91 -16.51
C THR A 421 -10.44 -5.74 -17.32
N GLY A 422 -10.89 -6.33 -18.44
CA GLY A 422 -10.16 -7.34 -19.19
C GLY A 422 -10.20 -8.73 -18.53
N ASP A 423 -10.81 -8.86 -17.35
CA ASP A 423 -10.91 -10.13 -16.63
C ASP A 423 -12.25 -10.81 -16.91
N VAL A 424 -12.21 -12.12 -17.18
CA VAL A 424 -13.41 -12.95 -17.41
C VAL A 424 -13.85 -13.56 -16.10
N GLY A 425 -15.16 -13.46 -15.80
CA GLY A 425 -15.69 -13.98 -14.56
C GLY A 425 -17.17 -14.26 -14.58
N THR A 426 -17.69 -14.73 -13.43
CA THR A 426 -19.11 -15.02 -13.24
C THR A 426 -19.57 -14.47 -11.89
N ILE A 427 -20.86 -14.12 -11.82
CA ILE A 427 -21.54 -13.72 -10.59
C ILE A 427 -22.69 -14.71 -10.37
N ASP A 428 -22.69 -15.41 -9.24
CA ASP A 428 -23.75 -16.37 -8.95
C ASP A 428 -25.02 -15.72 -8.37
N GLY A 429 -26.08 -16.55 -8.12
CA GLY A 429 -27.35 -16.06 -7.62
C GLY A 429 -27.30 -15.46 -6.19
N ASP A 430 -26.24 -15.72 -5.44
CA ASP A 430 -26.00 -15.15 -4.09
C ASP A 430 -25.07 -13.92 -4.15
N GLY A 431 -24.60 -13.51 -5.33
CA GLY A 431 -23.74 -12.35 -5.56
C GLY A 431 -22.23 -12.63 -5.39
N PHE A 432 -21.80 -13.90 -5.27
CA PHE A 432 -20.38 -14.23 -5.21
C PHE A 432 -19.74 -14.19 -6.59
N VAL A 433 -18.59 -13.55 -6.67
CA VAL A 433 -17.80 -13.39 -7.90
C VAL A 433 -16.72 -14.46 -7.97
N LYS A 434 -16.54 -15.01 -9.17
CA LYS A 434 -15.47 -15.95 -9.52
C LYS A 434 -14.80 -15.49 -10.80
N ILE A 435 -13.48 -15.47 -10.79
CA ILE A 435 -12.58 -15.12 -11.91
C ILE A 435 -11.91 -16.37 -12.45
#